data_f3b812a43ce767385702d04a2102a705
#
_entry.id   f3b812a43ce767385702d04a2102a705
#
_cell.length_a   1.000
_cell.length_b   1.000
_cell.length_c   1.000
_cell.angle_alpha   90.00
_cell.angle_beta   90.00
_cell.angle_gamma   90.00
#
_symmetry.space_group_name_H-M   'P 1'
#
loop_
_entity.id
_entity.type
_entity.pdbx_description
1 polymer ?
#
loop_
_entity_poly.entity_id
_entity_poly.type
_entity_poly.pdbx_seq_one_letter_code
_entity_poly.pdbx_strand_id
1 'polypeptide(L)'
;NESKNMLYSKNNIFNLPYLVELSNNEDQKILNSKIKIESLDLEIENQFLHGEKFNTGLSEFNFLNLKSIVEYKTNKNYFEFKLIDKAQKSKFSYNGKLNFRPFHSNLEGSAIEIDFSHLFSTNGVIKEILKTEILNNKNIDFKLDISVNKIKNFDNFVNIFLKSKIQEGLIDFDETNFSWKNHVNFNLIDSLIYIKDGKLILDANSEIDIINSDEVYKSLLTPKNLRKKINKININFTYLFDEKTLNTNDIKVDGITDKNLLNNLN
;
A
#
# COMPACT_ATOMS: atom_id res chain seq x y z
N ASN A 1 1.99 0.88 46.76
CA ASN A 1 1.84 -0.31 45.89
C ASN A 1 0.79 -0.01 44.86
N GLU A 2 1.18 0.43 43.70
CA GLU A 2 0.29 0.53 42.53
C GLU A 2 -0.09 -0.88 42.08
N SER A 3 -1.34 -1.26 42.21
CA SER A 3 -1.84 -2.54 41.69
C SER A 3 -1.93 -2.46 40.18
N LYS A 4 -0.91 -2.89 39.50
CA LYS A 4 -0.88 -3.00 38.04
C LYS A 4 -1.45 -4.34 37.63
N ASN A 5 -2.68 -4.36 37.14
CA ASN A 5 -3.28 -5.56 36.57
C ASN A 5 -2.70 -5.77 35.17
N MET A 6 -2.17 -6.97 34.90
CA MET A 6 -1.54 -7.31 33.63
C MET A 6 -2.18 -8.58 33.06
N LEU A 7 -2.63 -8.50 31.82
CA LEU A 7 -3.18 -9.62 31.06
C LEU A 7 -2.29 -9.89 29.84
N TYR A 8 -1.92 -11.14 29.65
CA TYR A 8 -1.19 -11.60 28.48
C TYR A 8 -2.02 -12.65 27.74
N SER A 9 -2.15 -12.50 26.41
CA SER A 9 -2.91 -13.41 25.57
C SER A 9 -2.20 -13.66 24.24
N LYS A 10 -2.14 -14.93 23.85
CA LYS A 10 -1.68 -15.37 22.54
C LYS A 10 -2.85 -15.97 21.79
N ASN A 11 -3.16 -15.42 20.63
CA ASN A 11 -4.34 -15.77 19.84
C ASN A 11 -4.01 -15.85 18.35
N ASN A 12 -4.98 -16.29 17.57
CA ASN A 12 -4.92 -16.34 16.12
C ASN A 12 -6.22 -15.75 15.56
N ILE A 13 -6.11 -14.86 14.61
CA ILE A 13 -7.24 -14.28 13.87
C ILE A 13 -6.96 -14.41 12.38
N PHE A 14 -7.86 -15.06 11.63
CA PHE A 14 -7.72 -15.28 10.19
C PHE A 14 -6.34 -15.83 9.78
N ASN A 15 -5.83 -16.82 10.53
CA ASN A 15 -4.51 -17.42 10.34
C ASN A 15 -3.31 -16.51 10.66
N LEU A 16 -3.53 -15.34 11.25
CA LEU A 16 -2.48 -14.46 11.76
C LEU A 16 -2.31 -14.67 13.27
N PRO A 17 -1.20 -15.26 13.74
CA PRO A 17 -0.90 -15.33 15.15
C PRO A 17 -0.52 -13.94 15.69
N TYR A 18 -1.08 -13.57 16.83
CA TYR A 18 -0.78 -12.31 17.48
C TYR A 18 -0.66 -12.45 19.00
N LEU A 19 0.11 -11.58 19.59
CA LEU A 19 0.30 -11.43 21.02
C LEU A 19 -0.35 -10.13 21.48
N VAL A 20 -1.05 -10.18 22.62
CA VAL A 20 -1.62 -8.98 23.25
C VAL A 20 -1.19 -8.96 24.72
N GLU A 21 -0.68 -7.82 25.12
CA GLU A 21 -0.40 -7.49 26.52
C GLU A 21 -1.29 -6.30 26.90
N LEU A 22 -2.00 -6.40 27.99
CA LEU A 22 -2.84 -5.31 28.52
C LEU A 22 -2.37 -4.99 29.93
N SER A 23 -2.25 -3.72 30.25
CA SER A 23 -2.00 -3.27 31.61
C SER A 23 -2.88 -2.07 31.92
N ASN A 24 -3.54 -2.10 33.07
CA ASN A 24 -4.43 -1.06 33.54
C ASN A 24 -3.80 -0.29 34.70
N ASN A 25 -3.89 1.04 34.66
CA ASN A 25 -3.64 1.90 35.81
C ASN A 25 -4.98 2.53 36.21
N GLU A 26 -5.59 2.00 37.25
CA GLU A 26 -6.93 2.39 37.70
C GLU A 26 -6.99 3.88 38.15
N ASP A 27 -5.92 4.38 38.77
CA ASP A 27 -5.85 5.75 39.28
C ASP A 27 -5.86 6.78 38.16
N GLN A 28 -5.35 6.44 36.99
CA GLN A 28 -5.21 7.35 35.84
C GLN A 28 -6.27 7.13 34.77
N LYS A 29 -7.14 6.12 34.90
CA LYS A 29 -8.11 5.71 33.84
C LYS A 29 -7.42 5.42 32.48
N ILE A 30 -6.15 5.02 32.53
CA ILE A 30 -5.34 4.71 31.36
C ILE A 30 -5.25 3.20 31.20
N LEU A 31 -5.62 2.71 30.03
CA LEU A 31 -5.34 1.35 29.60
C LEU A 31 -4.18 1.37 28.61
N ASN A 32 -3.11 0.65 28.94
CA ASN A 32 -2.02 0.42 27.98
C ASN A 32 -2.20 -0.94 27.34
N SER A 33 -1.97 -1.02 26.04
CA SER A 33 -1.95 -2.29 25.31
C SER A 33 -0.75 -2.36 24.39
N LYS A 34 -0.21 -3.57 24.24
CA LYS A 34 0.83 -3.89 23.29
C LYS A 34 0.36 -5.06 22.43
N ILE A 35 0.40 -4.89 21.12
CA ILE A 35 0.02 -5.91 20.14
C ILE A 35 1.23 -6.20 19.28
N LYS A 36 1.55 -7.48 19.09
CA LYS A 36 2.64 -7.91 18.22
C LYS A 36 2.15 -8.96 17.23
N ILE A 37 2.42 -8.74 15.94
CA ILE A 37 2.14 -9.68 14.84
C ILE A 37 3.46 -9.93 14.13
N GLU A 38 4.12 -11.03 14.48
CA GLU A 38 5.48 -11.33 14.00
C GLU A 38 5.55 -11.54 12.49
N SER A 39 4.55 -12.20 11.90
CA SER A 39 4.50 -12.45 10.44
C SER A 39 4.42 -11.18 9.60
N LEU A 40 3.95 -10.08 10.18
CA LEU A 40 3.85 -8.77 9.52
C LEU A 40 4.94 -7.79 9.94
N ASP A 41 5.88 -8.19 10.82
CA ASP A 41 6.82 -7.28 11.47
C ASP A 41 6.12 -6.03 12.02
N LEU A 42 4.98 -6.26 12.67
CA LEU A 42 4.11 -5.21 13.21
C LEU A 42 4.09 -5.28 14.73
N GLU A 43 4.42 -4.17 15.37
CA GLU A 43 4.26 -3.95 16.79
C GLU A 43 3.49 -2.65 17.03
N ILE A 44 2.48 -2.70 17.88
CA ILE A 44 1.65 -1.55 18.24
C ILE A 44 1.66 -1.40 19.75
N GLU A 45 2.19 -0.29 20.24
CA GLU A 45 2.07 0.12 21.64
C GLU A 45 1.03 1.22 21.74
N ASN A 46 0.07 1.07 22.63
CA ASN A 46 -1.08 1.94 22.67
C ASN A 46 -1.41 2.38 24.11
N GLN A 47 -1.72 3.65 24.25
CA GLN A 47 -2.28 4.25 25.46
C GLN A 47 -3.71 4.74 25.15
N PHE A 48 -4.65 4.28 25.95
CA PHE A 48 -6.07 4.52 25.76
C PHE A 48 -6.65 5.27 26.96
N LEU A 49 -7.34 6.37 26.67
CA LEU A 49 -8.02 7.21 27.64
C LEU A 49 -9.53 7.09 27.45
N HIS A 50 -10.21 6.71 28.51
CA HIS A 50 -11.66 6.57 28.50
C HIS A 50 -12.35 7.93 28.63
N GLY A 51 -13.28 8.23 27.70
CA GLY A 51 -14.08 9.45 27.71
C GLY A 51 -15.58 9.16 27.61
N GLU A 52 -16.43 10.09 27.99
CA GLU A 52 -17.89 9.89 28.04
C GLU A 52 -18.54 9.67 26.66
N LYS A 53 -18.15 10.45 25.65
CA LYS A 53 -18.72 10.36 24.28
C LYS A 53 -17.85 9.59 23.30
N PHE A 54 -16.56 9.64 23.48
CA PHE A 54 -15.56 8.97 22.68
C PHE A 54 -14.31 8.76 23.52
N ASN A 55 -13.55 7.75 23.14
CA ASN A 55 -12.26 7.47 23.71
C ASN A 55 -11.18 8.07 22.82
N THR A 56 -10.06 8.46 23.41
CA THR A 56 -8.89 8.96 22.69
C THR A 56 -7.68 8.15 23.06
N GLY A 57 -6.66 8.19 22.23
CA GLY A 57 -5.42 7.53 22.57
C GLY A 57 -4.27 7.92 21.66
N LEU A 58 -3.11 7.39 22.04
CA LEU A 58 -1.87 7.46 21.31
C LEU A 58 -1.41 6.04 21.01
N SER A 59 -1.13 5.76 19.76
CA SER A 59 -0.52 4.48 19.35
C SER A 59 0.81 4.74 18.69
N GLU A 60 1.82 4.02 19.13
CA GLU A 60 3.10 3.91 18.46
C GLU A 60 3.07 2.64 17.61
N PHE A 61 3.27 2.79 16.30
CA PHE A 61 3.34 1.71 15.35
C PHE A 61 4.78 1.52 14.92
N ASN A 62 5.28 0.31 15.03
CA ASN A 62 6.50 -0.14 14.38
C ASN A 62 6.09 -1.15 13.31
N PHE A 63 6.30 -0.81 12.06
CA PHE A 63 5.91 -1.63 10.92
C PHE A 63 6.99 -1.59 9.85
N LEU A 64 7.59 -2.74 9.51
CA LEU A 64 8.67 -2.83 8.52
C LEU A 64 9.80 -1.80 8.77
N ASN A 65 10.23 -1.67 10.03
CA ASN A 65 11.23 -0.68 10.45
C ASN A 65 10.81 0.80 10.31
N LEU A 66 9.54 1.05 10.05
CA LEU A 66 8.95 2.40 10.07
C LEU A 66 8.28 2.60 11.42
N LYS A 67 8.75 3.62 12.14
CA LYS A 67 8.16 4.03 13.41
C LYS A 67 7.27 5.24 13.21
N SER A 68 6.02 5.15 13.67
CA SER A 68 5.06 6.25 13.62
C SER A 68 4.23 6.34 14.88
N ILE A 69 3.82 7.55 15.21
CA ILE A 69 2.93 7.82 16.34
C ILE A 69 1.64 8.39 15.78
N VAL A 70 0.54 7.81 16.22
CA VAL A 70 -0.80 8.15 15.75
C VAL A 70 -1.66 8.59 16.93
N GLU A 71 -2.26 9.76 16.82
CA GLU A 71 -3.40 10.14 17.65
C GLU A 71 -4.66 9.55 17.07
N TYR A 72 -5.53 9.05 17.93
CA TYR A 72 -6.81 8.54 17.48
C TYR A 72 -7.95 8.90 18.41
N LYS A 73 -9.14 8.84 17.84
CA LYS A 73 -10.43 9.00 18.48
C LYS A 73 -11.35 7.88 18.04
N THR A 74 -12.01 7.24 19.00
CA THR A 74 -12.89 6.11 18.69
C THR A 74 -14.16 6.10 19.54
N ASN A 75 -15.21 5.49 19.00
CA ASN A 75 -16.44 5.16 19.70
C ASN A 75 -17.00 3.84 19.14
N LYS A 76 -18.30 3.53 19.39
CA LYS A 76 -18.96 2.30 18.90
C LYS A 76 -19.09 2.22 17.39
N ASN A 77 -18.98 3.35 16.67
CA ASN A 77 -19.30 3.45 15.26
C ASN A 77 -18.07 3.64 14.38
N TYR A 78 -17.02 4.28 14.90
CA TYR A 78 -15.85 4.62 14.11
C TYR A 78 -14.56 4.68 14.92
N PHE A 79 -13.45 4.56 14.21
CA PHE A 79 -12.09 4.86 14.62
C PHE A 79 -11.52 5.88 13.62
N GLU A 80 -11.08 7.01 14.10
CA GLU A 80 -10.48 8.09 13.31
C GLU A 80 -9.08 8.36 13.84
N PHE A 81 -8.11 8.49 12.96
CA PHE A 81 -6.71 8.62 13.35
C PHE A 81 -5.95 9.59 12.47
N LYS A 82 -4.88 10.13 13.02
CA LYS A 82 -3.95 11.04 12.36
C LYS A 82 -2.53 10.78 12.83
N LEU A 83 -1.60 10.71 11.88
CA LEU A 83 -0.18 10.66 12.20
C LEU A 83 0.27 11.95 12.89
N ILE A 84 1.03 11.82 13.98
CA ILE A 84 1.73 12.92 14.63
C ILE A 84 3.20 12.83 14.29
N ASP A 85 3.69 13.81 13.57
CA ASP A 85 5.12 14.01 13.41
C ASP A 85 5.66 15.04 14.42
N LYS A 86 6.11 14.56 15.58
CA LYS A 86 6.71 15.42 16.60
C LYS A 86 8.03 16.07 16.18
N ALA A 87 8.67 15.53 15.13
CA ALA A 87 10.01 15.95 14.73
C ALA A 87 10.03 16.76 13.41
N GLN A 88 8.89 16.92 12.73
CA GLN A 88 8.81 17.44 11.33
C GLN A 88 9.80 16.76 10.37
N LYS A 89 10.17 15.51 10.68
CA LYS A 89 11.14 14.72 9.93
C LYS A 89 10.54 13.45 9.34
N SER A 90 9.24 13.23 9.53
CA SER A 90 8.62 12.01 8.98
C SER A 90 8.63 12.06 7.47
N LYS A 91 9.11 10.96 6.92
CA LYS A 91 9.12 10.73 5.48
C LYS A 91 7.72 10.45 4.93
N PHE A 92 6.73 10.34 5.79
CA PHE A 92 5.33 10.08 5.41
C PHE A 92 4.36 10.74 6.40
N SER A 93 3.17 11.05 5.92
CA SER A 93 2.01 11.45 6.71
C SER A 93 0.79 10.67 6.26
N TYR A 94 -0.11 10.36 7.19
CA TYR A 94 -1.38 9.76 6.84
C TYR A 94 -2.43 10.03 7.92
N ASN A 95 -3.67 10.01 7.49
CA ASN A 95 -4.85 10.09 8.33
C ASN A 95 -5.89 9.12 7.78
N GLY A 96 -6.86 8.78 8.58
CA GLY A 96 -7.92 7.92 8.11
C GLY A 96 -9.07 7.79 9.08
N LYS A 97 -10.15 7.23 8.55
CA LYS A 97 -11.35 6.92 9.29
C LYS A 97 -11.84 5.52 8.91
N LEU A 98 -12.08 4.71 9.93
CA LEU A 98 -12.67 3.39 9.84
C LEU A 98 -14.07 3.45 10.43
N ASN A 99 -15.09 3.18 9.66
CA ASN A 99 -16.45 2.98 10.16
C ASN A 99 -16.65 1.49 10.41
N PHE A 100 -17.31 1.13 11.52
CA PHE A 100 -17.43 -0.26 11.90
C PHE A 100 -18.71 -0.94 11.37
N ARG A 101 -19.73 -0.16 11.02
CA ARG A 101 -21.03 -0.68 10.58
C ARG A 101 -21.70 0.27 9.58
N PRO A 102 -21.69 -0.02 8.25
CA PRO A 102 -20.90 -1.09 7.62
C PRO A 102 -19.41 -0.80 7.76
N PHE A 103 -18.59 -1.84 7.65
CA PHE A 103 -17.14 -1.64 7.69
C PHE A 103 -16.71 -0.95 6.40
N HIS A 104 -16.15 0.22 6.54
CA HIS A 104 -15.65 1.04 5.45
C HIS A 104 -14.48 1.86 5.95
N SER A 105 -13.43 1.92 5.17
CA SER A 105 -12.23 2.68 5.50
C SER A 105 -11.86 3.62 4.38
N ASN A 106 -11.43 4.81 4.75
CA ASN A 106 -10.78 5.75 3.85
C ASN A 106 -9.48 6.22 4.50
N LEU A 107 -8.35 5.98 3.82
CA LEU A 107 -7.01 6.33 4.26
C LEU A 107 -6.37 7.21 3.21
N GLU A 108 -5.83 8.34 3.65
CA GLU A 108 -5.11 9.27 2.80
C GLU A 108 -3.72 9.50 3.37
N GLY A 109 -2.73 9.53 2.49
CA GLY A 109 -1.36 9.70 2.92
C GLY A 109 -0.44 10.34 1.90
N SER A 110 0.73 10.72 2.38
CA SER A 110 1.85 11.12 1.52
C SER A 110 3.15 10.55 2.05
N ALA A 111 4.04 10.21 1.15
CA ALA A 111 5.37 9.71 1.48
C ALA A 111 6.42 10.44 0.64
N ILE A 112 7.57 10.77 1.23
CA ILE A 112 8.71 11.30 0.48
C ILE A 112 9.33 10.18 -0.36
N GLU A 113 9.46 8.99 0.24
CA GLU A 113 10.06 7.83 -0.41
C GLU A 113 9.35 6.56 0.02
N ILE A 114 9.11 5.63 -0.91
CA ILE A 114 8.56 4.31 -0.64
C ILE A 114 9.53 3.22 -1.13
N ASP A 115 9.64 2.15 -0.34
CA ASP A 115 10.39 0.95 -0.70
C ASP A 115 9.44 -0.20 -0.98
N PHE A 116 9.20 -0.51 -2.25
CA PHE A 116 8.32 -1.59 -2.67
C PHE A 116 8.91 -2.98 -2.46
N SER A 117 10.23 -3.10 -2.26
CA SER A 117 10.88 -4.41 -2.12
C SER A 117 10.35 -5.22 -0.93
N HIS A 118 9.99 -4.53 0.16
CA HIS A 118 9.41 -5.17 1.34
C HIS A 118 7.91 -5.46 1.21
N LEU A 119 7.18 -4.65 0.44
CA LEU A 119 5.74 -4.82 0.28
C LEU A 119 5.39 -6.02 -0.62
N PHE A 120 6.11 -6.17 -1.73
CA PHE A 120 5.81 -7.12 -2.80
C PHE A 120 6.85 -8.25 -2.93
N SER A 121 7.69 -8.45 -1.93
CA SER A 121 8.62 -9.59 -1.93
C SER A 121 7.89 -10.93 -1.71
N THR A 122 8.58 -12.03 -1.96
CA THR A 122 8.07 -13.41 -1.77
C THR A 122 7.50 -13.64 -0.36
N ASN A 123 8.11 -13.00 0.66
CA ASN A 123 7.62 -12.99 2.04
C ASN A 123 7.09 -11.61 2.44
N GLY A 124 6.61 -10.84 1.47
CA GLY A 124 6.14 -9.48 1.68
C GLY A 124 4.79 -9.41 2.36
N VAL A 125 4.55 -8.27 2.99
CA VAL A 125 3.31 -7.99 3.76
C VAL A 125 2.06 -8.19 2.91
N ILE A 126 2.04 -7.75 1.66
CA ILE A 126 0.87 -7.89 0.78
C ILE A 126 0.53 -9.37 0.57
N LYS A 127 1.54 -10.22 0.33
CA LYS A 127 1.33 -11.65 0.16
C LYS A 127 0.79 -12.30 1.43
N GLU A 128 1.31 -11.95 2.61
CA GLU A 128 0.84 -12.48 3.88
C GLU A 128 -0.59 -12.02 4.19
N ILE A 129 -0.94 -10.76 3.94
CA ILE A 129 -2.31 -10.26 4.11
C ILE A 129 -3.28 -10.99 3.17
N LEU A 130 -2.91 -11.19 1.90
CA LEU A 130 -3.76 -11.89 0.92
C LEU A 130 -3.94 -13.37 1.23
N LYS A 131 -2.99 -14.02 1.91
CA LYS A 131 -3.14 -15.41 2.39
C LYS A 131 -4.11 -15.53 3.55
N THR A 132 -4.41 -14.43 4.22
CA THR A 132 -5.39 -14.43 5.28
C THR A 132 -6.81 -14.32 4.70
N GLU A 133 -7.79 -14.91 5.36
CA GLU A 133 -9.20 -14.76 4.94
C GLU A 133 -9.78 -13.39 5.30
N ILE A 134 -8.99 -12.50 5.91
CA ILE A 134 -9.45 -11.22 6.43
C ILE A 134 -10.03 -10.34 5.33
N LEU A 135 -9.41 -10.35 4.15
CA LEU A 135 -9.84 -9.54 3.00
C LEU A 135 -11.04 -10.14 2.25
N ASN A 136 -11.37 -11.42 2.48
CA ASN A 136 -12.50 -12.10 1.85
C ASN A 136 -13.86 -11.71 2.47
N ASN A 137 -13.84 -10.89 3.52
CA ASN A 137 -15.06 -10.44 4.16
C ASN A 137 -15.75 -9.40 3.27
N LYS A 138 -16.98 -9.71 2.82
CA LYS A 138 -17.81 -8.85 1.97
C LYS A 138 -18.12 -7.47 2.57
N ASN A 139 -17.92 -7.30 3.88
CA ASN A 139 -18.10 -6.01 4.53
C ASN A 139 -16.84 -5.13 4.52
N ILE A 140 -15.71 -5.63 4.01
CA ILE A 140 -14.49 -4.84 3.89
C ILE A 140 -14.58 -3.99 2.62
N ASP A 141 -14.59 -2.69 2.80
CA ASP A 141 -14.37 -1.68 1.77
C ASP A 141 -13.27 -0.74 2.28
N PHE A 142 -12.09 -0.87 1.69
CA PHE A 142 -10.89 -0.17 2.13
C PHE A 142 -10.31 0.59 0.94
N LYS A 143 -10.15 1.91 1.09
CA LYS A 143 -9.51 2.78 0.11
C LYS A 143 -8.25 3.38 0.70
N LEU A 144 -7.21 3.40 -0.09
CA LEU A 144 -5.90 3.95 0.26
C LEU A 144 -5.38 4.81 -0.89
N ASP A 145 -5.24 6.10 -0.62
CA ASP A 145 -4.68 7.08 -1.54
C ASP A 145 -3.35 7.60 -0.97
N ILE A 146 -2.24 7.37 -1.67
CA ILE A 146 -0.91 7.78 -1.23
C ILE A 146 -0.20 8.54 -2.34
N SER A 147 0.18 9.80 -2.05
CA SER A 147 1.10 10.57 -2.88
C SER A 147 2.54 10.27 -2.47
N VAL A 148 3.41 9.91 -3.42
CA VAL A 148 4.80 9.55 -3.18
C VAL A 148 5.71 10.40 -4.05
N ASN A 149 6.76 10.99 -3.48
CA ASN A 149 7.68 11.81 -4.25
C ASN A 149 8.64 10.96 -5.08
N LYS A 150 9.12 9.84 -4.51
CA LYS A 150 10.05 8.93 -5.20
C LYS A 150 9.96 7.49 -4.71
N ILE A 151 10.37 6.57 -5.57
CA ILE A 151 10.55 5.14 -5.24
C ILE A 151 12.03 4.92 -4.96
N LYS A 152 12.34 4.23 -3.87
CA LYS A 152 13.71 3.86 -3.51
C LYS A 152 14.37 3.07 -4.65
N ASN A 153 15.58 3.45 -5.02
CA ASN A 153 16.36 2.90 -6.13
C ASN A 153 15.79 3.19 -7.54
N PHE A 154 14.76 4.04 -7.68
CA PHE A 154 14.14 4.40 -8.95
C PHE A 154 13.93 5.92 -9.06
N ASP A 155 15.01 6.69 -8.95
CA ASP A 155 14.98 8.18 -8.89
C ASP A 155 14.37 8.86 -10.13
N ASN A 156 14.25 8.14 -11.23
CA ASN A 156 13.65 8.66 -12.46
C ASN A 156 12.11 8.68 -12.43
N PHE A 157 11.49 7.98 -11.47
CA PHE A 157 10.04 7.98 -11.31
C PHE A 157 9.63 9.06 -10.31
N VAL A 158 8.71 9.91 -10.73
CA VAL A 158 8.22 11.08 -9.98
C VAL A 158 6.70 11.20 -10.11
N ASN A 159 6.11 12.10 -9.32
CA ASN A 159 4.67 12.36 -9.33
C ASN A 159 3.83 11.08 -9.15
N ILE A 160 4.24 10.28 -8.19
CA ILE A 160 3.66 8.95 -7.98
C ILE A 160 2.41 9.12 -7.13
N PHE A 161 1.29 8.65 -7.64
CA PHE A 161 0.04 8.61 -6.92
C PHE A 161 -0.48 7.17 -6.91
N LEU A 162 -0.43 6.54 -5.74
CA LEU A 162 -0.90 5.18 -5.53
C LEU A 162 -2.34 5.24 -5.05
N LYS A 163 -3.24 4.68 -5.82
CA LYS A 163 -4.61 4.40 -5.41
C LYS A 163 -4.77 2.91 -5.22
N SER A 164 -5.37 2.51 -4.12
CA SER A 164 -5.70 1.11 -3.91
C SER A 164 -7.09 0.98 -3.31
N LYS A 165 -7.85 0.04 -3.83
CA LYS A 165 -9.14 -0.37 -3.30
C LYS A 165 -9.09 -1.85 -2.94
N ILE A 166 -9.49 -2.16 -1.72
CA ILE A 166 -9.62 -3.55 -1.27
C ILE A 166 -11.09 -3.83 -1.05
N GLN A 167 -11.64 -4.74 -1.81
CA GLN A 167 -13.04 -5.14 -1.72
C GLN A 167 -13.19 -6.62 -2.08
N GLU A 168 -13.91 -7.38 -1.27
CA GLU A 168 -14.22 -8.81 -1.49
C GLU A 168 -12.96 -9.68 -1.74
N GLY A 169 -11.87 -9.40 -1.04
CA GLY A 169 -10.61 -10.14 -1.15
C GLY A 169 -9.72 -9.77 -2.33
N LEU A 170 -10.14 -8.81 -3.13
CA LEU A 170 -9.39 -8.31 -4.27
C LEU A 170 -8.73 -6.98 -3.92
N ILE A 171 -7.51 -6.78 -4.41
CA ILE A 171 -6.79 -5.51 -4.30
C ILE A 171 -6.62 -4.98 -5.71
N ASP A 172 -7.30 -3.87 -6.03
CA ASP A 172 -7.08 -3.16 -7.25
C ASP A 172 -6.19 -1.93 -7.02
N PHE A 173 -5.49 -1.50 -8.07
CA PHE A 173 -4.63 -0.33 -8.11
C PHE A 173 -5.02 0.59 -9.28
N ASP A 174 -6.27 0.57 -9.67
CA ASP A 174 -6.79 1.42 -10.73
C ASP A 174 -6.58 2.90 -10.41
N GLU A 175 -6.31 3.68 -11.45
CA GLU A 175 -5.95 5.09 -11.37
C GLU A 175 -4.60 5.36 -10.64
N THR A 176 -3.83 4.32 -10.29
CA THR A 176 -2.44 4.50 -9.88
C THR A 176 -1.65 5.06 -11.05
N ASN A 177 -1.00 6.19 -10.83
CA ASN A 177 -0.26 6.86 -11.88
C ASN A 177 1.10 7.36 -11.39
N PHE A 178 2.04 7.48 -12.31
CA PHE A 178 3.37 8.01 -12.08
C PHE A 178 4.01 8.50 -13.37
N SER A 179 5.03 9.32 -13.26
CA SER A 179 5.75 9.85 -14.42
C SER A 179 7.20 9.39 -14.42
N TRP A 180 7.74 9.11 -15.59
CA TRP A 180 9.18 8.91 -15.78
C TRP A 180 9.81 10.19 -16.32
N LYS A 181 10.67 10.83 -15.54
CA LYS A 181 11.37 12.09 -15.84
C LYS A 181 10.48 13.22 -16.40
N ASN A 182 9.19 13.21 -16.09
CA ASN A 182 8.18 14.10 -16.67
C ASN A 182 8.07 14.03 -18.21
N HIS A 183 8.61 12.97 -18.84
CA HIS A 183 8.53 12.76 -20.29
C HIS A 183 7.52 11.70 -20.69
N VAL A 184 7.19 10.82 -19.74
CA VAL A 184 6.23 9.74 -19.93
C VAL A 184 5.35 9.65 -18.70
N ASN A 185 4.04 9.56 -18.90
CA ASN A 185 3.09 9.26 -17.85
C ASN A 185 2.61 7.82 -17.98
N PHE A 186 2.51 7.15 -16.85
CA PHE A 186 1.96 5.81 -16.73
C PHE A 186 0.67 5.89 -15.91
N ASN A 187 -0.36 5.20 -16.35
CA ASN A 187 -1.60 5.05 -15.63
C ASN A 187 -2.01 3.57 -15.64
N LEU A 188 -2.33 2.99 -14.49
CA LEU A 188 -2.84 1.65 -14.38
C LEU A 188 -4.36 1.67 -14.46
N ILE A 189 -4.91 0.76 -15.24
CA ILE A 189 -6.34 0.52 -15.39
C ILE A 189 -6.60 -0.98 -15.39
N ASP A 190 -7.79 -1.39 -14.95
CA ASP A 190 -8.17 -2.80 -14.83
C ASP A 190 -7.09 -3.65 -14.12
N SER A 191 -6.52 -3.07 -13.06
CA SER A 191 -5.40 -3.65 -12.33
C SER A 191 -5.88 -4.47 -11.14
N LEU A 192 -5.35 -5.69 -10.98
CA LEU A 192 -5.75 -6.59 -9.92
C LEU A 192 -4.56 -7.34 -9.36
N ILE A 193 -4.36 -7.25 -8.03
CA ILE A 193 -3.41 -8.08 -7.31
C ILE A 193 -4.15 -9.20 -6.58
N TYR A 194 -3.70 -10.44 -6.78
CA TYR A 194 -4.29 -11.63 -6.18
C TYR A 194 -3.26 -12.75 -6.00
N ILE A 195 -3.64 -13.80 -5.28
CA ILE A 195 -2.84 -15.02 -5.15
C ILE A 195 -3.46 -16.13 -6.00
N LYS A 196 -2.64 -16.76 -6.83
CA LYS A 196 -2.98 -17.97 -7.57
C LYS A 196 -1.83 -18.97 -7.44
N ASP A 197 -2.18 -20.20 -7.07
CA ASP A 197 -1.20 -21.30 -6.87
C ASP A 197 -0.05 -20.90 -5.91
N GLY A 198 -0.35 -20.12 -4.88
CA GLY A 198 0.60 -19.61 -3.89
C GLY A 198 1.53 -18.49 -4.37
N LYS A 199 1.38 -18.01 -5.62
CA LYS A 199 2.16 -16.91 -6.19
C LYS A 199 1.37 -15.61 -6.16
N LEU A 200 2.06 -14.51 -5.86
CA LEU A 200 1.49 -13.17 -5.94
C LEU A 200 1.56 -12.68 -7.39
N ILE A 201 0.42 -12.30 -7.93
CA ILE A 201 0.23 -11.91 -9.33
C ILE A 201 -0.40 -10.53 -9.40
N LEU A 202 0.09 -9.69 -10.32
CA LEU A 202 -0.57 -8.47 -10.77
C LEU A 202 -0.95 -8.66 -12.23
N ASP A 203 -2.25 -8.62 -12.53
CA ASP A 203 -2.76 -8.43 -13.88
C ASP A 203 -3.16 -6.97 -14.04
N ALA A 204 -2.73 -6.32 -15.13
CA ALA A 204 -3.07 -4.92 -15.36
C ALA A 204 -3.03 -4.53 -16.83
N ASN A 205 -3.78 -3.46 -17.15
CA ASN A 205 -3.57 -2.63 -18.32
C ASN A 205 -2.82 -1.37 -17.90
N SER A 206 -1.76 -1.02 -18.61
CA SER A 206 -1.08 0.26 -18.46
C SER A 206 -1.29 1.12 -19.69
N GLU A 207 -1.79 2.33 -19.48
CA GLU A 207 -1.75 3.40 -20.46
C GLU A 207 -0.48 4.21 -20.24
N ILE A 208 0.30 4.38 -21.30
CA ILE A 208 1.58 5.07 -21.28
C ILE A 208 1.50 6.22 -22.26
N ASP A 209 1.39 7.45 -21.77
CA ASP A 209 1.35 8.67 -22.58
C ASP A 209 2.75 9.25 -22.70
N ILE A 210 3.24 9.39 -23.92
CA ILE A 210 4.56 9.93 -24.23
C ILE A 210 4.45 11.41 -24.50
N ILE A 211 4.83 12.24 -23.53
CA ILE A 211 4.74 13.70 -23.60
C ILE A 211 5.86 14.26 -24.48
N ASN A 212 7.07 13.72 -24.33
CA ASN A 212 8.24 14.18 -25.08
C ASN A 212 9.06 13.00 -25.58
N SER A 213 8.72 12.54 -26.79
CA SER A 213 9.41 11.40 -27.42
C SER A 213 10.89 11.64 -27.69
N ASP A 214 11.29 12.89 -27.99
CA ASP A 214 12.71 13.21 -28.26
C ASP A 214 13.57 13.05 -27.00
N GLU A 215 13.08 13.51 -25.85
CA GLU A 215 13.78 13.33 -24.56
C GLU A 215 13.78 11.87 -24.10
N VAL A 216 12.71 11.12 -24.38
CA VAL A 216 12.68 9.66 -24.16
C VAL A 216 13.79 9.00 -24.96
N TYR A 217 13.84 9.25 -26.26
CA TYR A 217 14.86 8.67 -27.13
C TYR A 217 16.28 9.07 -26.77
N LYS A 218 16.51 10.33 -26.36
CA LYS A 218 17.81 10.76 -25.83
C LYS A 218 18.19 10.00 -24.56
N SER A 219 17.26 9.87 -23.63
CA SER A 219 17.47 9.17 -22.37
C SER A 219 17.76 7.69 -22.56
N LEU A 220 17.17 7.06 -23.58
CA LEU A 220 17.38 5.66 -23.96
C LEU A 220 18.54 5.49 -24.94
N LEU A 221 19.27 6.56 -25.28
CA LEU A 221 20.39 6.54 -26.25
C LEU A 221 19.99 6.00 -27.61
N THR A 222 18.75 6.17 -28.03
CA THR A 222 18.23 5.66 -29.30
C THR A 222 18.82 6.43 -30.48
N PRO A 223 19.43 5.80 -31.50
CA PRO A 223 19.93 6.43 -32.71
C PRO A 223 18.84 7.23 -33.45
N LYS A 224 19.22 8.39 -34.00
CA LYS A 224 18.24 9.30 -34.63
C LYS A 224 17.43 8.66 -35.78
N ASN A 225 18.05 7.81 -36.55
CA ASN A 225 17.43 7.09 -37.68
C ASN A 225 16.37 6.05 -37.24
N LEU A 226 16.35 5.67 -35.95
CA LEU A 226 15.39 4.71 -35.39
C LEU A 226 14.26 5.39 -34.62
N ARG A 227 14.31 6.71 -34.45
CA ARG A 227 13.31 7.47 -33.70
C ARG A 227 12.04 7.63 -34.51
N LYS A 228 10.92 7.18 -33.96
CA LYS A 228 9.58 7.38 -34.50
C LYS A 228 8.76 8.18 -33.50
N LYS A 229 7.91 9.06 -33.96
CA LYS A 229 6.98 9.76 -33.07
C LYS A 229 5.97 8.75 -32.57
N ILE A 230 5.93 8.55 -31.26
CA ILE A 230 4.97 7.72 -30.54
C ILE A 230 4.30 8.62 -29.51
N ASN A 231 2.97 8.57 -29.45
CA ASN A 231 2.19 9.39 -28.51
C ASN A 231 1.66 8.54 -27.35
N LYS A 232 1.17 7.33 -27.64
CA LYS A 232 0.54 6.46 -26.65
C LYS A 232 0.90 5.01 -26.85
N ILE A 233 1.14 4.30 -25.74
CA ILE A 233 1.29 2.85 -25.73
C ILE A 233 0.31 2.29 -24.71
N ASN A 234 -0.44 1.25 -25.08
CA ASN A 234 -1.26 0.49 -24.17
C ASN A 234 -0.69 -0.92 -24.07
N ILE A 235 -0.46 -1.38 -22.84
CA ILE A 235 0.10 -2.71 -22.58
C ILE A 235 -0.84 -3.44 -21.62
N ASN A 236 -1.28 -4.65 -22.03
CA ASN A 236 -1.87 -5.61 -21.12
C ASN A 236 -0.79 -6.58 -20.67
N PHE A 237 -0.62 -6.77 -19.38
CA PHE A 237 0.45 -7.60 -18.85
C PHE A 237 0.06 -8.32 -17.57
N THR A 238 0.77 -9.41 -17.31
CA THR A 238 0.79 -10.15 -16.05
C THR A 238 2.17 -10.07 -15.45
N TYR A 239 2.30 -9.60 -14.20
CA TYR A 239 3.56 -9.59 -13.48
C TYR A 239 3.55 -10.61 -12.34
N LEU A 240 4.53 -11.51 -12.35
CA LEU A 240 4.73 -12.53 -11.32
C LEU A 240 5.79 -12.03 -10.32
N PHE A 241 5.36 -11.60 -9.13
CA PHE A 241 6.25 -11.00 -8.14
C PHE A 241 7.34 -11.96 -7.64
N ASP A 242 7.00 -13.23 -7.47
CA ASP A 242 7.94 -14.24 -6.96
C ASP A 242 9.05 -14.53 -7.97
N GLU A 243 8.74 -14.51 -9.25
CA GLU A 243 9.66 -14.81 -10.36
C GLU A 243 10.29 -13.52 -10.93
N LYS A 244 9.74 -12.36 -10.57
CA LYS A 244 10.11 -11.04 -11.14
C LYS A 244 9.99 -11.03 -12.67
N THR A 245 8.97 -11.72 -13.19
CA THR A 245 8.74 -11.89 -14.61
C THR A 245 7.53 -11.09 -15.05
N LEU A 246 7.67 -10.35 -16.14
CA LEU A 246 6.58 -9.62 -16.78
C LEU A 246 6.25 -10.34 -18.08
N ASN A 247 5.01 -10.80 -18.20
CA ASN A 247 4.46 -11.40 -19.41
C ASN A 247 3.53 -10.40 -20.07
N THR A 248 3.82 -10.03 -21.31
CA THR A 248 3.00 -9.09 -22.08
C THR A 248 1.95 -9.86 -22.86
N ASN A 249 0.67 -9.59 -22.60
CA ASN A 249 -0.46 -10.27 -23.26
C ASN A 249 -0.91 -9.56 -24.53
N ASP A 250 -0.89 -8.22 -24.54
CA ASP A 250 -1.22 -7.38 -25.71
C ASP A 250 -0.45 -6.05 -25.63
N ILE A 251 -0.10 -5.51 -26.79
CA ILE A 251 0.53 -4.19 -26.89
C ILE A 251 -0.01 -3.45 -28.12
N LYS A 252 -0.41 -2.20 -27.90
CA LYS A 252 -0.85 -1.27 -28.94
C LYS A 252 -0.03 0.00 -28.89
N VAL A 253 0.48 0.42 -30.03
CA VAL A 253 1.20 1.67 -30.22
C VAL A 253 0.33 2.59 -31.07
N ASP A 254 -0.03 3.77 -30.54
CA ASP A 254 -0.96 4.72 -31.17
C ASP A 254 -2.25 4.05 -31.68
N GLY A 255 -2.77 3.08 -30.89
CA GLY A 255 -4.01 2.34 -31.17
C GLY A 255 -3.86 1.13 -32.10
N ILE A 256 -2.67 0.87 -32.62
CA ILE A 256 -2.39 -0.26 -33.54
C ILE A 256 -1.67 -1.37 -32.80
N THR A 257 -2.19 -2.60 -32.86
CA THR A 257 -1.52 -3.79 -32.27
C THR A 257 -0.19 -4.07 -32.96
N ASP A 258 0.91 -4.10 -32.21
CA ASP A 258 2.25 -4.42 -32.72
C ASP A 258 2.67 -5.83 -32.30
N LYS A 259 2.36 -6.79 -33.18
CA LYS A 259 2.72 -8.21 -32.96
C LYS A 259 4.23 -8.46 -32.91
N ASN A 260 5.01 -7.66 -33.64
CA ASN A 260 6.47 -7.82 -33.64
C ASN A 260 7.06 -7.38 -32.31
N LEU A 261 6.57 -6.27 -31.76
CA LEU A 261 6.98 -5.80 -30.45
C LEU A 261 6.55 -6.77 -29.35
N LEU A 262 5.34 -7.32 -29.43
CA LEU A 262 4.84 -8.32 -28.50
C LEU A 262 5.75 -9.57 -28.47
N ASN A 263 6.12 -10.11 -29.63
CA ASN A 263 7.00 -11.28 -29.73
C ASN A 263 8.44 -11.01 -29.23
N ASN A 264 8.88 -9.77 -29.23
CA ASN A 264 10.22 -9.40 -28.76
C ASN A 264 10.26 -9.12 -27.24
N LEU A 265 9.10 -8.94 -26.59
CA LEU A 265 9.00 -8.68 -25.16
C LEU A 265 8.77 -9.95 -24.34
N ASN A 266 8.25 -10.99 -24.94
CA ASN A 266 8.05 -12.32 -24.36
C ASN A 266 9.16 -13.28 -24.81
#